data_63fa4b10e38c23af63b1d00f3c60ea42
#
_entry.id   63fa4b10e38c23af63b1d00f3c60ea42
#
_cell.length_a   1.000
_cell.length_b   1.000
_cell.length_c   1.000
_cell.angle_alpha   90.00
_cell.angle_beta   90.00
_cell.angle_gamma   90.00
#
_symmetry.space_group_name_H-M   'P 1'
#
loop_
_entity.id
_entity.type
_entity.pdbx_description
1 polymer ?
#
loop_
_entity_poly.entity_id
_entity_poly.type
_entity_poly.pdbx_seq_one_letter_code
_entity_poly.pdbx_strand_id
1 'polypeptide(L)'
;MRVVAGRLKGRVLKTPESRAIRPTSERLRESIFDILAHRHANAVEGARVVDLFAGSGALAIEALSRGAGFALLVDNGSEARALLRANIEALGLGGLTRIWRADATKLGRAPAGGPFSLAFLDPPYGEGLAGPALASLVAGDWLRPGALVVVEEAAKAEIAAPPALKPIDARVYGDAQIAIFAMSGAG
;
A
#
# COMPACT_ATOMS: atom_id res chain seq x y z
N MET A 1 -8.18 -15.24 -3.01
CA MET A 1 -8.43 -13.91 -2.42
C MET A 1 -9.39 -13.13 -3.32
N ARG A 2 -10.26 -12.27 -2.76
CA ARG A 2 -11.25 -11.50 -3.53
C ARG A 2 -11.16 -10.01 -3.19
N VAL A 3 -11.59 -9.15 -4.11
CA VAL A 3 -11.84 -7.73 -3.85
C VAL A 3 -13.06 -7.62 -2.93
N VAL A 4 -12.95 -6.84 -1.85
CA VAL A 4 -13.95 -6.81 -0.75
C VAL A 4 -15.09 -5.85 -1.07
N ALA A 5 -14.79 -4.68 -1.62
CA ALA A 5 -15.81 -3.66 -1.89
C ALA A 5 -15.55 -2.86 -3.18
N GLY A 6 -16.43 -1.91 -3.48
CA GLY A 6 -16.32 -1.03 -4.64
C GLY A 6 -16.74 -1.69 -5.95
N ARG A 7 -16.38 -1.07 -7.08
CA ARG A 7 -16.81 -1.47 -8.43
C ARG A 7 -16.34 -2.86 -8.88
N LEU A 8 -15.29 -3.40 -8.24
CA LEU A 8 -14.73 -4.73 -8.53
C LEU A 8 -15.07 -5.76 -7.44
N LYS A 9 -16.00 -5.47 -6.53
CA LYS A 9 -16.39 -6.37 -5.44
C LYS A 9 -16.63 -7.81 -5.93
N GLY A 10 -16.05 -8.77 -5.22
CA GLY A 10 -16.21 -10.20 -5.50
C GLY A 10 -15.27 -10.74 -6.59
N ARG A 11 -14.57 -9.88 -7.37
CA ARG A 11 -13.60 -10.34 -8.37
C ARG A 11 -12.44 -11.05 -7.68
N VAL A 12 -12.05 -12.17 -8.28
CA VAL A 12 -10.96 -13.02 -7.74
C VAL A 12 -9.61 -12.45 -8.14
N LEU A 13 -8.70 -12.37 -7.18
CA LEU A 13 -7.30 -12.06 -7.39
C LEU A 13 -6.48 -13.34 -7.36
N LYS A 14 -5.58 -13.49 -8.32
CA LYS A 14 -4.54 -14.51 -8.29
C LYS A 14 -3.61 -14.21 -7.11
N THR A 15 -3.24 -15.23 -6.38
CA THR A 15 -2.31 -15.16 -5.24
C THR A 15 -1.11 -16.04 -5.53
N PRO A 16 0.05 -15.79 -4.89
CA PRO A 16 1.21 -16.65 -5.03
C PRO A 16 0.88 -18.10 -4.65
N GLU A 17 1.46 -19.05 -5.36
CA GLU A 17 1.38 -20.48 -5.01
C GLU A 17 2.29 -20.80 -3.81
N SER A 18 3.34 -20.04 -3.63
CA SER A 18 4.29 -20.19 -2.51
C SER A 18 3.70 -19.63 -1.22
N ARG A 19 3.86 -20.37 -0.10
CA ARG A 19 3.49 -19.91 1.26
C ARG A 19 4.38 -18.76 1.78
N ALA A 20 5.40 -18.36 1.03
CA ALA A 20 6.34 -17.31 1.41
C ALA A 20 5.73 -15.90 1.41
N ILE A 21 4.63 -15.69 0.68
CA ILE A 21 3.90 -14.43 0.69
C ILE A 21 2.58 -14.68 1.41
N ARG A 22 2.44 -14.18 2.63
CA ARG A 22 1.17 -14.18 3.36
C ARG A 22 0.27 -13.11 2.74
N PRO A 23 -0.84 -13.47 2.11
CA PRO A 23 -1.75 -12.44 1.60
C PRO A 23 -2.38 -11.72 2.80
N THR A 24 -2.38 -10.39 2.78
CA THR A 24 -3.22 -9.58 3.69
C THR A 24 -4.63 -10.17 3.67
N SER A 25 -5.13 -10.60 4.82
CA SER A 25 -6.44 -11.26 4.89
C SER A 25 -7.54 -10.33 4.37
N GLU A 26 -8.58 -10.86 3.75
CA GLU A 26 -9.73 -10.05 3.29
C GLU A 26 -10.30 -9.22 4.43
N ARG A 27 -10.38 -9.78 5.64
CA ARG A 27 -10.86 -9.09 6.85
C ARG A 27 -9.94 -7.93 7.28
N LEU A 28 -8.62 -8.12 7.23
CA LEU A 28 -7.67 -7.06 7.60
C LEU A 28 -7.72 -5.93 6.56
N ARG A 29 -7.78 -6.27 5.28
CA ARG A 29 -7.94 -5.30 4.19
C ARG A 29 -9.25 -4.52 4.33
N GLU A 30 -10.37 -5.18 4.62
CA GLU A 30 -11.64 -4.52 4.92
C GLU A 30 -11.49 -3.52 6.07
N SER A 31 -10.86 -3.92 7.18
CA SER A 31 -10.61 -3.05 8.33
C SER A 31 -9.76 -1.82 7.98
N ILE A 32 -8.71 -1.98 7.16
CA ILE A 32 -7.87 -0.85 6.70
C ILE A 32 -8.73 0.17 5.96
N PHE A 33 -9.51 -0.30 4.97
CA PHE A 33 -10.31 0.60 4.15
C PHE A 33 -11.49 1.22 4.90
N ASP A 34 -12.06 0.55 5.89
CA ASP A 34 -13.08 1.11 6.76
C ASP A 34 -12.52 2.25 7.64
N ILE A 35 -11.30 2.09 8.15
CA ILE A 35 -10.62 3.18 8.87
C ILE A 35 -10.41 4.38 7.95
N LEU A 36 -9.90 4.16 6.73
CA LEU A 36 -9.66 5.23 5.76
C LEU A 36 -10.95 5.94 5.35
N ALA A 37 -12.06 5.21 5.18
CA ALA A 37 -13.35 5.76 4.79
C ALA A 37 -13.98 6.60 5.92
N HIS A 38 -14.01 6.07 7.15
CA HIS A 38 -14.81 6.65 8.22
C HIS A 38 -14.05 7.60 9.15
N ARG A 39 -12.71 7.47 9.22
CA ARG A 39 -11.89 8.30 10.13
C ARG A 39 -10.99 9.30 9.41
N HIS A 40 -10.76 9.11 8.13
CA HIS A 40 -9.83 9.93 7.36
C HIS A 40 -10.48 10.54 6.10
N ALA A 41 -11.71 11.05 6.24
CA ALA A 41 -12.45 11.78 5.21
C ALA A 41 -12.47 11.07 3.84
N ASN A 42 -12.63 9.73 3.85
CA ASN A 42 -12.58 8.91 2.63
C ASN A 42 -11.32 9.15 1.79
N ALA A 43 -10.15 9.06 2.42
CA ALA A 43 -8.84 9.34 1.80
C ALA A 43 -8.53 8.50 0.55
N VAL A 44 -9.38 7.54 0.21
CA VAL A 44 -9.25 6.65 -0.96
C VAL A 44 -9.84 7.28 -2.22
N GLU A 45 -10.95 8.01 -2.11
CA GLU A 45 -11.64 8.59 -3.26
C GLU A 45 -10.75 9.58 -4.02
N GLY A 46 -10.54 9.36 -5.31
CA GLY A 46 -9.67 10.17 -6.15
C GLY A 46 -8.17 10.07 -5.82
N ALA A 47 -7.77 9.23 -4.87
CA ALA A 47 -6.40 9.14 -4.41
C ALA A 47 -5.42 8.73 -5.51
N ARG A 48 -4.21 9.28 -5.47
CA ARG A 48 -3.03 8.73 -6.12
C ARG A 48 -2.32 7.83 -5.12
N VAL A 49 -2.34 6.54 -5.39
CA VAL A 49 -1.84 5.50 -4.50
C VAL A 49 -0.45 5.04 -4.91
N VAL A 50 0.44 4.83 -3.96
CA VAL A 50 1.64 4.02 -4.11
C VAL A 50 1.55 2.80 -3.18
N ASP A 51 1.79 1.62 -3.71
CA ASP A 51 1.74 0.35 -2.99
C ASP A 51 3.14 -0.27 -3.03
N LEU A 52 3.83 -0.24 -1.89
CA LEU A 52 5.18 -0.78 -1.74
C LEU A 52 5.11 -2.20 -1.20
N PHE A 53 5.96 -3.08 -1.71
CA PHE A 53 5.87 -4.51 -1.50
C PHE A 53 4.54 -5.07 -2.02
N ALA A 54 4.14 -4.62 -3.21
CA ALA A 54 2.78 -4.76 -3.71
C ALA A 54 2.31 -6.21 -3.89
N GLY A 55 3.20 -7.18 -4.05
CA GLY A 55 2.89 -8.61 -4.10
C GLY A 55 1.83 -8.96 -5.16
N SER A 56 0.62 -9.30 -4.72
CA SER A 56 -0.53 -9.56 -5.60
C SER A 56 -1.24 -8.29 -6.08
N GLY A 57 -0.92 -7.13 -5.49
CA GLY A 57 -1.59 -5.85 -5.71
C GLY A 57 -2.91 -5.69 -4.95
N ALA A 58 -3.16 -6.50 -3.93
CA ALA A 58 -4.46 -6.55 -3.26
C ALA A 58 -4.88 -5.21 -2.65
N LEU A 59 -3.97 -4.47 -2.01
CA LEU A 59 -4.25 -3.16 -1.42
C LEU A 59 -4.52 -2.10 -2.50
N ALA A 60 -3.65 -2.00 -3.50
CA ALA A 60 -3.83 -1.05 -4.61
C ALA A 60 -5.10 -1.33 -5.42
N ILE A 61 -5.40 -2.60 -5.72
CA ILE A 61 -6.61 -3.00 -6.46
C ILE A 61 -7.87 -2.71 -5.64
N GLU A 62 -7.86 -2.96 -4.34
CA GLU A 62 -8.96 -2.59 -3.44
C GLU A 62 -9.18 -1.06 -3.44
N ALA A 63 -8.09 -0.27 -3.36
CA ALA A 63 -8.16 1.19 -3.45
C ALA A 63 -8.80 1.66 -4.77
N LEU A 64 -8.34 1.10 -5.91
CA LEU A 64 -8.92 1.40 -7.23
C LEU A 64 -10.38 0.98 -7.34
N SER A 65 -10.76 -0.14 -6.71
CA SER A 65 -12.15 -0.59 -6.64
C SER A 65 -13.03 0.38 -5.88
N ARG A 66 -12.49 1.06 -4.88
CA ARG A 66 -13.17 2.03 -4.01
C ARG A 66 -13.04 3.49 -4.47
N GLY A 67 -12.54 3.73 -5.69
CA GLY A 67 -12.55 5.06 -6.29
C GLY A 67 -11.20 5.77 -6.35
N ALA A 68 -10.08 5.13 -5.99
CA ALA A 68 -8.77 5.72 -6.24
C ALA A 68 -8.56 5.98 -7.74
N GLY A 69 -7.93 7.10 -8.07
CA GLY A 69 -7.75 7.55 -9.44
C GLY A 69 -6.56 6.90 -10.16
N PHE A 70 -5.54 6.48 -9.41
CA PHE A 70 -4.33 5.88 -9.96
C PHE A 70 -3.57 5.08 -8.89
N ALA A 71 -2.90 4.01 -9.28
CA ALA A 71 -2.01 3.26 -8.42
C ALA A 71 -0.67 2.93 -9.08
N LEU A 72 0.43 3.25 -8.38
CA LEU A 72 1.77 2.78 -8.69
C LEU A 72 2.09 1.58 -7.77
N LEU A 73 2.35 0.42 -8.38
CA LEU A 73 2.64 -0.81 -7.66
C LEU A 73 4.14 -1.11 -7.76
N VAL A 74 4.82 -1.10 -6.63
CA VAL A 74 6.28 -1.24 -6.54
C VAL A 74 6.62 -2.60 -5.92
N ASP A 75 7.38 -3.40 -6.65
CA ASP A 75 7.89 -4.68 -6.16
C ASP A 75 9.19 -5.05 -6.88
N ASN A 76 10.17 -5.60 -6.15
CA ASN A 76 11.43 -6.06 -6.72
C ASN A 76 11.38 -7.53 -7.17
N GLY A 77 10.43 -8.33 -6.70
CA GLY A 77 10.25 -9.75 -7.01
C GLY A 77 9.74 -9.96 -8.45
N SER A 78 10.32 -10.87 -9.19
CA SER A 78 9.87 -11.19 -10.55
C SER A 78 8.53 -11.90 -10.57
N GLU A 79 8.30 -12.81 -9.63
CA GLU A 79 7.04 -13.53 -9.44
C GLU A 79 5.91 -12.57 -9.07
N ALA A 80 6.13 -11.68 -8.07
CA ALA A 80 5.18 -10.66 -7.68
C ALA A 80 4.78 -9.78 -8.88
N ARG A 81 5.74 -9.30 -9.67
CA ARG A 81 5.41 -8.48 -10.84
C ARG A 81 4.70 -9.24 -11.96
N ALA A 82 4.93 -10.54 -12.12
CA ALA A 82 4.15 -11.36 -13.03
C ALA A 82 2.70 -11.50 -12.56
N LEU A 83 2.51 -11.70 -11.25
CA LEU A 83 1.22 -11.78 -10.61
C LEU A 83 0.44 -10.46 -10.70
N LEU A 84 1.12 -9.31 -10.46
CA LEU A 84 0.56 -7.98 -10.63
C LEU A 84 0.03 -7.77 -12.07
N ARG A 85 0.83 -8.10 -13.08
CA ARG A 85 0.41 -8.00 -14.49
C ARG A 85 -0.83 -8.83 -14.76
N ALA A 86 -0.85 -10.06 -14.31
CA ALA A 86 -1.99 -10.97 -14.51
C ALA A 86 -3.27 -10.47 -13.83
N ASN A 87 -3.18 -9.92 -12.62
CA ASN A 87 -4.33 -9.35 -11.90
C ASN A 87 -4.83 -8.06 -12.55
N ILE A 88 -3.93 -7.15 -12.93
CA ILE A 88 -4.26 -5.89 -13.60
C ILE A 88 -4.95 -6.14 -14.95
N GLU A 89 -4.43 -7.06 -15.75
CA GLU A 89 -5.02 -7.45 -17.03
C GLU A 89 -6.40 -8.08 -16.86
N ALA A 90 -6.53 -9.07 -15.96
CA ALA A 90 -7.80 -9.76 -15.68
C ALA A 90 -8.91 -8.82 -15.19
N LEU A 91 -8.56 -7.70 -14.58
CA LEU A 91 -9.48 -6.70 -14.04
C LEU A 91 -9.65 -5.46 -14.95
N GLY A 92 -8.93 -5.38 -16.05
CA GLY A 92 -9.00 -4.23 -16.98
C GLY A 92 -8.46 -2.93 -16.36
N LEU A 93 -7.44 -3.00 -15.50
CA LEU A 93 -6.91 -1.86 -14.74
C LEU A 93 -5.69 -1.18 -15.39
N GLY A 94 -5.27 -1.59 -16.57
CA GLY A 94 -4.03 -1.12 -17.22
C GLY A 94 -3.93 0.41 -17.35
N GLY A 95 -5.05 1.09 -17.62
CA GLY A 95 -5.09 2.56 -17.74
C GLY A 95 -5.00 3.32 -16.41
N LEU A 96 -5.17 2.64 -15.28
CA LEU A 96 -5.16 3.23 -13.93
C LEU A 96 -3.96 2.79 -13.10
N THR A 97 -3.06 1.98 -13.67
CA THR A 97 -1.96 1.38 -12.91
C THR A 97 -0.63 1.51 -13.65
N ARG A 98 0.44 1.51 -12.86
CA ARG A 98 1.80 1.32 -13.34
C ARG A 98 2.53 0.37 -12.40
N ILE A 99 3.22 -0.63 -12.97
CA ILE A 99 4.11 -1.51 -12.20
C ILE A 99 5.53 -0.96 -12.32
N TRP A 100 6.21 -0.84 -11.19
CA TRP A 100 7.59 -0.40 -11.13
C TRP A 100 8.47 -1.40 -10.40
N ARG A 101 9.57 -1.80 -11.05
CA ARG A 101 10.61 -2.62 -10.43
C ARG A 101 11.54 -1.72 -9.64
N ALA A 102 11.43 -1.76 -8.31
CA ALA A 102 12.35 -1.07 -7.42
C ALA A 102 12.44 -1.78 -6.06
N ASP A 103 13.53 -1.54 -5.35
CA ASP A 103 13.65 -1.83 -3.94
C ASP A 103 12.94 -0.72 -3.15
N ALA A 104 11.92 -1.05 -2.40
CA ALA A 104 11.11 -0.10 -1.62
C ALA A 104 11.96 0.66 -0.57
N THR A 105 13.08 0.10 -0.13
CA THR A 105 14.00 0.73 0.82
C THR A 105 14.96 1.72 0.16
N LYS A 106 14.99 1.81 -1.18
CA LYS A 106 15.92 2.61 -2.00
C LYS A 106 15.26 3.19 -3.23
N LEU A 107 14.11 3.83 -3.06
CA LEU A 107 13.26 4.29 -4.17
C LEU A 107 13.90 5.40 -5.03
N GLY A 108 14.75 6.23 -4.43
CA GLY A 108 15.19 7.46 -5.06
C GLY A 108 14.08 8.50 -5.16
N ARG A 109 14.20 9.45 -6.09
CA ARG A 109 13.18 10.49 -6.28
C ARG A 109 11.88 9.93 -6.87
N ALA A 110 10.78 10.55 -6.46
CA ALA A 110 9.46 10.22 -6.99
C ALA A 110 9.42 10.36 -8.52
N PRO A 111 8.75 9.43 -9.23
CA PRO A 111 8.63 9.50 -10.69
C PRO A 111 7.74 10.66 -11.13
N ALA A 112 7.84 11.02 -12.40
CA ALA A 112 6.91 11.95 -13.02
C ALA A 112 5.45 11.48 -12.79
N GLY A 113 4.59 12.40 -12.35
CA GLY A 113 3.22 12.12 -11.95
C GLY A 113 3.02 11.89 -10.45
N GLY A 114 4.09 11.91 -9.61
CA GLY A 114 3.94 12.11 -8.16
C GLY A 114 3.58 13.55 -7.81
N PRO A 115 3.47 13.91 -6.51
CA PRO A 115 3.49 13.04 -5.35
C PRO A 115 2.17 12.28 -5.11
N PHE A 116 2.22 11.28 -4.23
CA PHE A 116 1.09 10.42 -3.88
C PHE A 116 0.35 10.95 -2.64
N SER A 117 -0.97 10.68 -2.57
CA SER A 117 -1.80 11.06 -1.44
C SER A 117 -2.05 9.92 -0.45
N LEU A 118 -1.81 8.69 -0.88
CA LEU A 118 -1.98 7.50 -0.06
C LEU A 118 -0.87 6.51 -0.40
N ALA A 119 -0.22 5.96 0.62
CA ALA A 119 0.78 4.92 0.48
C ALA A 119 0.39 3.70 1.32
N PHE A 120 0.60 2.51 0.76
CA PHE A 120 0.52 1.25 1.46
C PHE A 120 1.90 0.60 1.53
N LEU A 121 2.22 0.01 2.67
CA LEU A 121 3.42 -0.77 2.93
C LEU A 121 3.03 -2.07 3.64
N ASP A 122 3.28 -3.19 2.99
CA ASP A 122 3.07 -4.54 3.55
C ASP A 122 4.36 -5.38 3.35
N PRO A 123 5.46 -5.02 4.05
CA PRO A 123 6.73 -5.71 3.91
C PRO A 123 6.66 -7.12 4.49
N PRO A 124 7.56 -8.04 4.09
CA PRO A 124 7.75 -9.31 4.77
C PRO A 124 8.02 -9.10 6.26
N TYR A 125 7.27 -9.81 7.12
CA TYR A 125 7.38 -9.66 8.57
C TYR A 125 8.75 -10.03 9.12
N GLY A 126 9.21 -9.25 10.10
CA GLY A 126 10.44 -9.52 10.83
C GLY A 126 11.73 -9.19 10.09
N GLU A 127 11.67 -8.64 8.90
CA GLU A 127 12.85 -8.21 8.13
C GLU A 127 13.25 -6.75 8.40
N GLY A 128 12.46 -6.01 9.19
CA GLY A 128 12.76 -4.61 9.54
C GLY A 128 12.71 -3.63 8.35
N LEU A 129 11.98 -3.97 7.29
CA LEU A 129 11.98 -3.19 6.05
C LEU A 129 11.05 -1.97 6.09
N ALA A 130 10.08 -1.92 6.99
CA ALA A 130 9.12 -0.82 7.09
C ALA A 130 9.81 0.53 7.32
N GLY A 131 10.69 0.64 8.29
CA GLY A 131 11.42 1.89 8.60
C GLY A 131 12.24 2.43 7.41
N PRO A 132 13.16 1.64 6.82
CA PRO A 132 13.88 2.04 5.61
C PRO A 132 13.00 2.43 4.43
N ALA A 133 11.87 1.74 4.21
CA ALA A 133 10.93 2.08 3.14
C ALA A 133 10.21 3.42 3.41
N LEU A 134 9.79 3.68 4.66
CA LEU A 134 9.24 4.97 5.08
C LEU A 134 10.26 6.10 4.89
N ALA A 135 11.51 5.88 5.27
CA ALA A 135 12.58 6.84 5.07
C ALA A 135 12.82 7.14 3.58
N SER A 136 12.76 6.11 2.74
CA SER A 136 12.92 6.24 1.29
C SER A 136 11.79 7.04 0.65
N LEU A 137 10.53 6.84 1.07
CA LEU A 137 9.37 7.63 0.62
C LEU A 137 9.54 9.12 0.94
N VAL A 138 9.96 9.44 2.17
CA VAL A 138 10.14 10.82 2.62
C VAL A 138 11.32 11.47 1.89
N ALA A 139 12.47 10.81 1.84
CA ALA A 139 13.69 11.36 1.23
C ALA A 139 13.56 11.59 -0.28
N GLY A 140 12.69 10.85 -0.95
CA GLY A 140 12.46 10.95 -2.38
C GLY A 140 11.31 11.86 -2.79
N ASP A 141 10.70 12.61 -1.87
CA ASP A 141 9.55 13.50 -2.13
C ASP A 141 8.34 12.76 -2.74
N TRP A 142 8.07 11.53 -2.27
CA TRP A 142 6.99 10.70 -2.81
C TRP A 142 5.61 11.09 -2.33
N LEU A 143 5.52 11.75 -1.17
CA LEU A 143 4.28 12.04 -0.48
C LEU A 143 3.95 13.52 -0.52
N ARG A 144 2.71 13.87 -0.87
CA ARG A 144 2.25 15.26 -0.72
C ARG A 144 2.01 15.59 0.77
N PRO A 145 2.03 16.87 1.17
CA PRO A 145 1.57 17.29 2.49
C PRO A 145 0.19 16.71 2.83
N GLY A 146 0.03 16.15 4.02
CA GLY A 146 -1.20 15.51 4.46
C GLY A 146 -1.47 14.11 3.88
N ALA A 147 -0.56 13.56 3.07
CA ALA A 147 -0.68 12.19 2.58
C ALA A 147 -0.72 11.19 3.73
N LEU A 148 -1.53 10.16 3.58
CA LEU A 148 -1.60 9.05 4.54
C LEU A 148 -0.68 7.91 4.12
N VAL A 149 -0.05 7.31 5.11
CA VAL A 149 0.78 6.12 4.94
C VAL A 149 0.27 5.03 5.86
N VAL A 150 -0.15 3.92 5.29
CA VAL A 150 -0.66 2.74 6.00
C VAL A 150 0.41 1.67 5.98
N VAL A 151 0.84 1.22 7.13
CA VAL A 151 1.84 0.15 7.30
C VAL A 151 1.20 -1.05 7.95
N GLU A 152 1.27 -2.20 7.31
CA GLU A 152 1.02 -3.51 7.91
C GLU A 152 2.35 -4.11 8.35
N GLU A 153 2.44 -4.60 9.59
CA GLU A 153 3.64 -5.25 10.13
C GLU A 153 3.23 -6.25 11.23
N ALA A 154 4.15 -7.11 11.66
CA ALA A 154 3.91 -8.00 12.79
C ALA A 154 3.53 -7.20 14.06
N ALA A 155 2.61 -7.73 14.86
CA ALA A 155 2.00 -7.02 16.00
C ALA A 155 2.99 -6.46 17.03
N LYS A 156 4.17 -7.10 17.14
CA LYS A 156 5.24 -6.71 18.10
C LYS A 156 6.40 -5.97 17.43
N ALA A 157 6.34 -5.73 16.11
CA ALA A 157 7.42 -5.04 15.41
C ALA A 157 7.40 -3.55 15.76
N GLU A 158 8.57 -2.98 15.97
CA GLU A 158 8.74 -1.54 16.06
C GLU A 158 8.82 -0.92 14.66
N ILE A 159 8.01 0.09 14.40
CA ILE A 159 8.00 0.80 13.13
C ILE A 159 8.72 2.14 13.32
N ALA A 160 9.99 2.19 12.95
CA ALA A 160 10.81 3.39 13.01
C ALA A 160 10.43 4.36 11.88
N ALA A 161 9.47 5.25 12.12
CA ALA A 161 9.04 6.25 11.15
C ALA A 161 9.91 7.52 11.21
N PRO A 162 10.24 8.14 10.05
CA PRO A 162 10.90 9.43 10.01
C PRO A 162 10.07 10.52 10.71
N PRO A 163 10.70 11.59 11.28
CA PRO A 163 9.99 12.66 12.00
C PRO A 163 8.92 13.39 11.16
N ALA A 164 9.06 13.40 9.84
CA ALA A 164 8.09 13.96 8.92
C ALA A 164 6.77 13.18 8.85
N LEU A 165 6.76 11.92 9.28
CA LEU A 165 5.57 11.08 9.35
C LEU A 165 5.05 11.05 10.79
N LYS A 166 3.89 11.67 11.02
CA LYS A 166 3.27 11.71 12.35
C LYS A 166 2.33 10.53 12.52
N PRO A 167 2.47 9.71 13.57
CA PRO A 167 1.53 8.63 13.84
C PRO A 167 0.15 9.21 14.20
N ILE A 168 -0.91 8.68 13.59
CA ILE A 168 -2.29 9.16 13.80
C ILE A 168 -3.26 8.06 14.20
N ASP A 169 -3.01 6.79 13.86
CA ASP A 169 -3.79 5.64 14.33
C ASP A 169 -2.89 4.40 14.38
N ALA A 170 -3.15 3.50 15.31
CA ALA A 170 -2.50 2.19 15.38
C ALA A 170 -3.45 1.15 15.97
N ARG A 171 -3.50 -0.04 15.35
CA ARG A 171 -4.38 -1.13 15.80
C ARG A 171 -3.71 -2.48 15.62
N VAL A 172 -3.99 -3.38 16.55
CA VAL A 172 -3.51 -4.77 16.51
C VAL A 172 -4.66 -5.70 16.12
N TYR A 173 -4.38 -6.60 15.20
CA TYR A 173 -5.28 -7.62 14.68
C TYR A 173 -4.59 -9.00 14.72
N GLY A 174 -4.73 -9.69 15.86
CA GLY A 174 -4.02 -10.97 16.06
C GLY A 174 -2.51 -10.78 16.01
N ASP A 175 -1.85 -11.39 15.02
CA ASP A 175 -0.40 -11.33 14.83
C ASP A 175 0.07 -10.15 13.98
N ALA A 176 -0.85 -9.32 13.50
CA ALA A 176 -0.56 -8.14 12.68
C ALA A 176 -0.90 -6.84 13.41
N GLN A 177 -0.24 -5.76 13.05
CA GLN A 177 -0.62 -4.40 13.38
C GLN A 177 -0.78 -3.56 12.12
N ILE A 178 -1.69 -2.59 12.20
CA ILE A 178 -1.82 -1.52 11.21
C ILE A 178 -1.45 -0.22 11.89
N ALA A 179 -0.45 0.45 11.37
CA ALA A 179 -0.09 1.80 11.79
C ALA A 179 -0.37 2.78 10.65
N ILE A 180 -0.98 3.92 10.98
CA ILE A 180 -1.28 4.97 10.02
C ILE A 180 -0.54 6.23 10.42
N PHE A 181 0.16 6.81 9.45
CA PHE A 181 0.91 8.04 9.60
C PHE A 181 0.35 9.10 8.65
N ALA A 182 0.50 10.37 9.02
CA ALA A 182 0.24 11.50 8.14
C ALA A 182 1.57 12.21 7.81
N MET A 183 1.79 12.52 6.54
CA MET A 183 2.91 13.35 6.11
C MET A 183 2.72 14.78 6.59
N SER A 184 3.67 15.31 7.35
CA SER A 184 3.66 16.70 7.78
C SER A 184 3.64 17.66 6.59
N GLY A 185 2.98 18.79 6.71
CA GLY A 185 3.13 19.90 5.78
C GLY A 185 4.58 20.38 5.78
N ALA A 186 5.05 20.91 4.65
CA ALA A 186 6.24 21.74 4.64
C ALA A 186 5.93 22.96 5.52
N GLY A 187 6.67 23.12 6.64
CA GLY A 187 6.62 24.31 7.48
C GLY A 187 7.13 25.54 6.73
#